data_99e4c6a8a3502470873c51daf2e9ddf1
#
_entry.id   99e4c6a8a3502470873c51daf2e9ddf1
#
_cell.length_a   1.000
_cell.length_b   1.000
_cell.length_c   1.000
_cell.angle_alpha   90.00
_cell.angle_beta   90.00
_cell.angle_gamma   90.00
#
_symmetry.space_group_name_H-M   'P 1'
#
loop_
_entity.id
_entity.type
_entity.pdbx_description
1 polymer ?
#
loop_
_entity_poly.entity_id
_entity_poly.type
_entity_poly.pdbx_seq_one_letter_code
_entity_poly.pdbx_strand_id
1 'polypeptide(L)'
;MIKVAWDSVTRDHVSRAIGEYDRLGPEQFFAQHGFGPTTTYDLVWNKRRYPPKAILGTAYEFATGKRLDSADFEGGKSGAVKVLENLGFTIRKKAATS
;
A
#
# COMPACT_ATOMS: atom_id res chain seq x y z
N MET A 1 -1.98 20.23 -7.72
CA MET A 1 -2.07 19.38 -6.50
C MET A 1 -3.12 18.30 -6.72
N ILE A 2 -2.73 17.06 -6.57
CA ILE A 2 -3.67 15.93 -6.75
C ILE A 2 -4.43 15.71 -5.47
N LYS A 3 -5.76 15.70 -5.58
CA LYS A 3 -6.60 15.33 -4.45
C LYS A 3 -6.85 13.82 -4.53
N VAL A 4 -6.39 13.10 -3.54
CA VAL A 4 -6.53 11.65 -3.49
C VAL A 4 -7.86 11.29 -2.82
N ALA A 5 -8.69 10.55 -3.54
CA ALA A 5 -10.02 10.16 -3.05
C ALA A 5 -9.96 8.84 -2.28
N TRP A 6 -9.37 8.87 -1.09
CA TRP A 6 -9.22 7.66 -0.27
C TRP A 6 -10.55 7.00 0.07
N ASP A 7 -11.63 7.75 0.10
CA ASP A 7 -12.97 7.20 0.38
C ASP A 7 -13.41 6.16 -0.65
N SER A 8 -12.81 6.18 -1.84
CA SER A 8 -13.13 5.20 -2.88
C SER A 8 -12.47 3.85 -2.66
N VAL A 9 -11.46 3.78 -1.80
CA VAL A 9 -10.71 2.55 -1.55
C VAL A 9 -11.37 1.76 -0.42
N THR A 10 -11.66 0.49 -0.70
CA THR A 10 -12.26 -0.42 0.28
C THR A 10 -11.28 -1.53 0.67
N ARG A 11 -11.66 -2.31 1.67
CA ARG A 11 -10.87 -3.48 2.06
C ARG A 11 -10.66 -4.45 0.89
N ASP A 12 -11.69 -4.60 0.04
CA ASP A 12 -11.58 -5.49 -1.12
C ASP A 12 -10.50 -5.03 -2.09
N HIS A 13 -10.40 -3.72 -2.33
CA HIS A 13 -9.35 -3.18 -3.19
C HIS A 13 -7.96 -3.47 -2.62
N VAL A 14 -7.80 -3.29 -1.31
CA VAL A 14 -6.52 -3.58 -0.64
C VAL A 14 -6.20 -5.06 -0.70
N SER A 15 -7.19 -5.93 -0.47
CA SER A 15 -7.00 -7.39 -0.56
C SER A 15 -6.58 -7.81 -1.95
N ARG A 16 -7.14 -7.19 -2.99
CA ARG A 16 -6.75 -7.46 -4.37
C ARG A 16 -5.31 -7.04 -4.64
N ALA A 17 -4.91 -5.89 -4.10
CA ALA A 17 -3.53 -5.43 -4.24
C ALA A 17 -2.55 -6.39 -3.55
N ILE A 18 -2.91 -6.88 -2.37
CA ILE A 18 -2.10 -7.87 -1.66
C ILE A 18 -1.97 -9.15 -2.49
N GLY A 19 -3.08 -9.62 -3.06
CA GLY A 19 -3.06 -10.79 -3.92
C GLY A 19 -2.19 -10.62 -5.15
N GLU A 20 -2.20 -9.42 -5.74
CA GLU A 20 -1.35 -9.14 -6.89
C GLU A 20 0.13 -9.13 -6.50
N TYR A 21 0.46 -8.56 -5.34
CA TYR A 21 1.82 -8.61 -4.81
C TYR A 21 2.29 -10.05 -4.63
N ASP A 22 1.44 -10.90 -4.06
CA ASP A 22 1.77 -12.31 -3.87
C ASP A 22 1.98 -13.04 -5.19
N ARG A 23 1.19 -12.71 -6.21
CA ARG A 23 1.27 -13.33 -7.51
C ARG A 23 2.52 -12.91 -8.29
N LEU A 24 2.84 -11.62 -8.27
CA LEU A 24 3.94 -11.06 -9.06
C LEU A 24 5.29 -11.14 -8.38
N GLY A 25 5.32 -11.07 -7.04
CA GLY A 25 6.53 -10.90 -6.28
C GLY A 25 6.95 -9.44 -6.22
N PRO A 26 7.84 -9.07 -5.25
CA PRO A 26 8.17 -7.67 -5.01
C PRO A 26 8.73 -6.93 -6.21
N GLU A 27 9.69 -7.53 -6.91
CA GLU A 27 10.35 -6.85 -8.03
C GLU A 27 9.37 -6.48 -9.13
N GLN A 28 8.55 -7.42 -9.57
CA GLN A 28 7.59 -7.18 -10.63
C GLN A 28 6.49 -6.23 -10.19
N PHE A 29 6.05 -6.38 -8.94
CA PHE A 29 5.02 -5.51 -8.39
C PHE A 29 5.47 -4.05 -8.39
N PHE A 30 6.68 -3.80 -7.89
CA PHE A 30 7.23 -2.44 -7.86
C PHE A 30 7.45 -1.88 -9.26
N ALA A 31 7.98 -2.68 -10.17
CA ALA A 31 8.21 -2.25 -11.54
C ALA A 31 6.90 -1.90 -12.25
N GLN A 32 5.87 -2.71 -12.05
CA GLN A 32 4.60 -2.53 -12.73
C GLN A 32 3.81 -1.35 -12.17
N HIS A 33 3.88 -1.11 -10.86
CA HIS A 33 3.06 -0.10 -10.20
C HIS A 33 3.81 1.17 -9.83
N GLY A 34 5.13 1.21 -10.02
CA GLY A 34 5.93 2.42 -9.83
C GLY A 34 6.24 2.78 -8.39
N PHE A 35 6.34 1.79 -7.51
CA PHE A 35 6.69 2.02 -6.11
C PHE A 35 7.99 1.31 -5.76
N GLY A 36 8.55 1.66 -4.61
CA GLY A 36 9.74 1.02 -4.08
C GLY A 36 9.45 0.28 -2.78
N PRO A 37 10.47 -0.39 -2.24
CA PRO A 37 10.32 -1.12 -0.97
C PRO A 37 10.04 -0.17 0.19
N THR A 38 9.35 -0.70 1.21
CA THR A 38 9.09 0.06 2.43
C THR A 38 10.33 0.19 3.29
N THR A 39 10.44 1.31 4.01
CA THR A 39 11.60 1.57 4.88
C THR A 39 11.24 1.67 6.36
N THR A 40 10.01 2.02 6.70
CA THR A 40 9.63 2.30 8.09
C THR A 40 8.51 1.41 8.60
N TYR A 41 7.50 1.17 7.80
CA TYR A 41 6.32 0.42 8.22
C TYR A 41 6.03 -0.75 7.30
N ASP A 42 5.38 -1.78 7.84
CA ASP A 42 4.87 -2.90 7.08
C ASP A 42 3.37 -3.07 7.33
N LEU A 43 2.64 -3.41 6.27
CA LEU A 43 1.28 -3.90 6.40
C LEU A 43 1.37 -5.40 6.70
N VAL A 44 0.75 -5.84 7.79
CA VAL A 44 0.77 -7.25 8.18
C VAL A 44 -0.57 -7.88 7.84
N TRP A 45 -0.52 -8.94 7.01
CA TRP A 45 -1.72 -9.64 6.58
C TRP A 45 -1.40 -11.13 6.42
N ASN A 46 -2.21 -11.98 7.03
CA ASN A 46 -2.01 -13.44 6.99
C ASN A 46 -0.59 -13.85 7.35
N LYS A 47 -0.01 -13.23 8.38
CA LYS A 47 1.35 -13.51 8.88
C LYS A 47 2.44 -13.13 7.89
N ARG A 48 2.13 -12.38 6.85
CA ARG A 48 3.09 -11.86 5.88
C ARG A 48 3.17 -10.35 5.97
N ARG A 49 4.26 -9.80 5.47
CA ARG A 49 4.51 -8.36 5.50
C ARG A 49 4.50 -7.81 4.09
N TYR A 50 3.89 -6.65 3.92
CA TYR A 50 3.74 -6.00 2.62
C TYR A 50 4.09 -4.53 2.72
N PRO A 51 4.53 -3.90 1.58
CA PRO A 51 4.83 -2.46 1.57
C PRO A 51 3.54 -1.65 1.57
N PRO A 52 3.24 -0.91 2.65
CA PRO A 52 1.93 -0.25 2.78
C PRO A 52 1.64 0.75 1.67
N LYS A 53 2.63 1.56 1.31
CA LYS A 53 2.43 2.60 0.30
C LYS A 53 2.15 2.01 -1.08
N ALA A 54 2.91 0.99 -1.46
CA ALA A 54 2.71 0.34 -2.75
C ALA A 54 1.37 -0.40 -2.81
N ILE A 55 1.01 -1.07 -1.74
CA ILE A 55 -0.29 -1.76 -1.66
C ILE A 55 -1.43 -0.75 -1.76
N LEU A 56 -1.37 0.34 -1.00
CA LEU A 56 -2.45 1.33 -1.02
C LEU A 56 -2.55 2.03 -2.37
N GLY A 57 -1.42 2.39 -2.98
CA GLY A 57 -1.43 3.02 -4.29
C GLY A 57 -2.04 2.12 -5.36
N THR A 58 -1.71 0.83 -5.30
CA THR A 58 -2.28 -0.15 -6.23
C THR A 58 -3.78 -0.34 -5.97
N ALA A 59 -4.19 -0.38 -4.71
CA ALA A 59 -5.61 -0.45 -4.35
C ALA A 59 -6.38 0.76 -4.89
N TYR A 60 -5.79 1.94 -4.84
CA TYR A 60 -6.40 3.14 -5.39
C TYR A 60 -6.63 3.03 -6.89
N GLU A 61 -5.67 2.47 -7.60
CA GLU A 61 -5.81 2.24 -9.04
C GLU A 61 -6.96 1.27 -9.32
N PHE A 62 -7.10 0.21 -8.54
CA PHE A 62 -8.23 -0.72 -8.68
C PHE A 62 -9.57 -0.04 -8.40
N ALA A 63 -9.59 0.87 -7.45
CA ALA A 63 -10.82 1.55 -7.02
C ALA A 63 -11.28 2.61 -8.02
N THR A 64 -10.35 3.36 -8.59
CA THR A 64 -10.67 4.56 -9.36
C THR A 64 -10.23 4.53 -10.81
N GLY A 65 -9.37 3.58 -11.18
CA GLY A 65 -8.73 3.54 -12.49
C GLY A 65 -7.63 4.56 -12.67
N LYS A 66 -7.32 5.34 -11.64
CA LYS A 66 -6.26 6.36 -11.69
C LYS A 66 -5.02 5.86 -11.00
N ARG A 67 -3.89 6.04 -11.66
CA ARG A 67 -2.61 5.64 -11.10
C ARG A 67 -2.00 6.78 -10.28
N LEU A 68 -1.57 6.44 -9.07
CA LEU A 68 -0.83 7.36 -8.22
C LEU A 68 0.67 7.08 -8.34
N ASP A 69 1.46 8.15 -8.34
CA ASP A 69 2.91 8.03 -8.23
C ASP A 69 3.32 8.04 -6.75
N SER A 70 4.51 7.53 -6.49
CA SER A 70 5.05 7.50 -5.13
C SER A 70 5.09 8.90 -4.49
N ALA A 71 5.26 9.94 -5.29
CA ALA A 71 5.30 11.32 -4.79
C ALA A 71 3.93 11.92 -4.48
N ASP A 72 2.84 11.26 -4.88
CA ASP A 72 1.49 11.82 -4.74
C ASP A 72 0.93 11.71 -3.32
N PHE A 73 1.52 10.88 -2.47
CA PHE A 73 1.05 10.70 -1.10
C PHE A 73 2.18 10.16 -0.21
N GLU A 74 1.99 10.30 1.08
CA GLU A 74 2.98 9.84 2.06
C GLU A 74 2.70 8.42 2.52
N GLY A 75 3.78 7.70 2.88
CA GLY A 75 3.67 6.33 3.37
C GLY A 75 3.63 6.22 4.90
N GLY A 76 3.67 7.34 5.63
CA GLY A 76 3.77 7.35 7.06
C GLY A 76 2.44 7.41 7.80
N LYS A 77 2.49 7.77 9.09
CA LYS A 77 1.33 7.79 9.97
C LYS A 77 0.20 8.70 9.51
N SER A 78 0.50 9.77 8.80
CA SER A 78 -0.52 10.69 8.27
C SER A 78 -0.93 10.36 6.85
N GLY A 79 -0.33 9.34 6.22
CA GLY A 79 -0.62 8.95 4.86
C GLY A 79 -1.13 7.52 4.76
N ALA A 80 -0.38 6.66 4.08
CA ALA A 80 -0.81 5.29 3.81
C ALA A 80 -1.13 4.49 5.06
N VAL A 81 -0.32 4.64 6.12
CA VAL A 81 -0.55 3.93 7.38
C VAL A 81 -1.93 4.27 7.94
N LYS A 82 -2.26 5.57 7.98
CA LYS A 82 -3.55 6.00 8.53
C LYS A 82 -4.72 5.45 7.71
N VAL A 83 -4.64 5.52 6.40
CA VAL A 83 -5.71 5.03 5.53
C VAL A 83 -5.93 3.54 5.72
N LEU A 84 -4.84 2.77 5.74
CA LEU A 84 -4.94 1.31 5.88
C LEU A 84 -5.45 0.91 7.26
N GLU A 85 -5.01 1.61 8.32
CA GLU A 85 -5.52 1.35 9.67
C GLU A 85 -7.01 1.65 9.76
N ASN A 86 -7.47 2.73 9.14
CA ASN A 86 -8.89 3.06 9.10
C ASN A 86 -9.72 2.00 8.39
N LEU A 87 -9.12 1.28 7.45
CA LEU A 87 -9.78 0.17 6.76
C LEU A 87 -9.70 -1.14 7.54
N GLY A 88 -9.07 -1.13 8.70
CA GLY A 88 -9.00 -2.31 9.56
C GLY A 88 -7.78 -3.19 9.35
N PHE A 89 -6.79 -2.72 8.62
CA PHE A 89 -5.54 -3.47 8.44
C PHE A 89 -4.55 -3.17 9.56
N THR A 90 -3.68 -4.13 9.84
CA THR A 90 -2.65 -3.99 10.86
C THR A 90 -1.38 -3.44 10.25
N ILE A 91 -0.90 -2.35 10.81
CA ILE A 91 0.38 -1.76 10.40
C ILE A 91 1.35 -1.87 11.56
N ARG A 92 2.55 -2.33 11.30
CA ARG A 92 3.59 -2.44 12.31
C ARG A 92 4.85 -1.74 11.83
N LYS A 93 5.56 -1.17 12.79
CA LYS A 93 6.86 -0.57 12.51
C LYS A 93 7.82 -1.67 12.08
N LYS A 94 8.59 -1.41 11.04
CA LYS A 94 9.56 -2.38 10.57
C LYS A 94 10.59 -2.64 11.66
N ALA A 95 10.86 -3.93 11.91
CA ALA A 95 11.79 -4.28 12.97
C ALA A 95 13.18 -3.74 12.66
N ALA A 96 13.81 -3.13 13.67
CA ALA A 96 15.18 -2.70 13.54
C ALA A 96 16.07 -3.94 13.40
N THR A 97 16.86 -3.99 12.36
CA THR A 97 17.86 -5.05 12.23
C THR A 97 19.02 -4.69 13.14
N SER A 98 19.20 -5.48 14.12
CA SER A 98 20.38 -5.33 14.98
C SER A 98 21.58 -6.01 14.32
#